data_70144b5d48710749f18d0c4d71f477b3
#
_entry.id   70144b5d48710749f18d0c4d71f477b3
#
_cell.length_a   1.000
_cell.length_b   1.000
_cell.length_c   1.000
_cell.angle_alpha   90.00
_cell.angle_beta   90.00
_cell.angle_gamma   90.00
#
_symmetry.space_group_name_H-M   'P 1'
#
loop_
_entity.id
_entity.type
_entity.pdbx_description
1 polymer ?
#
loop_
_entity_poly.entity_id
_entity_poly.type
_entity_poly.pdbx_seq_one_letter_code
_entity_poly.pdbx_strand_id
1 'polypeptide(L)'
;MKRDHSPIALSVNLNKIALIRNSRPGNNPDLLAYASKLLTAGANGLTVHPRPDQRHIRPEDCYQIKGMLDELNHNRDDSIIEFNIEGNPFAEFCAAPRDDFNNYPGFIEILAKAQPNQATLVPDSDSQLTSDHCFDLSGETTALEQLIAKVHQLGCRVSLFMDPDPEQIRRAKDIGADRIELYTGPYADAFTEALLSGSTSHVDRLFKQHVRAAEQAEKLGLGVNAGHDLNLQNLSQYRQLPHLLEVSIGHALTIDSLELGSEKAIKAYCDILH
;
A
#
# COMPACT_ATOMS: atom_id res chain seq x y z
N MET A 1 18.51 -21.93 -10.57
CA MET A 1 18.46 -20.51 -10.89
C MET A 1 18.86 -19.75 -9.63
N LYS A 2 19.88 -18.87 -9.69
CA LYS A 2 20.16 -17.95 -8.60
C LYS A 2 18.97 -16.99 -8.57
N ARG A 3 18.25 -16.93 -7.46
CA ARG A 3 17.22 -15.88 -7.24
C ARG A 3 17.96 -14.54 -7.24
N ASP A 4 17.51 -13.62 -8.06
CA ASP A 4 17.96 -12.22 -7.99
C ASP A 4 17.36 -11.66 -6.70
N HIS A 5 18.19 -11.53 -5.67
CA HIS A 5 17.79 -11.02 -4.37
C HIS A 5 17.93 -9.49 -4.37
N SER A 6 17.25 -8.82 -5.28
CA SER A 6 17.06 -7.37 -5.11
C SER A 6 16.35 -7.13 -3.78
N PRO A 7 16.77 -6.15 -2.98
CA PRO A 7 16.11 -5.84 -1.72
C PRO A 7 14.64 -5.47 -1.98
N ILE A 8 13.73 -6.04 -1.17
CA ILE A 8 12.29 -5.74 -1.24
C ILE A 8 12.06 -4.42 -0.51
N ALA A 9 11.41 -3.46 -1.17
CA ALA A 9 11.13 -2.16 -0.58
C ALA A 9 10.08 -2.27 0.54
N LEU A 10 10.36 -1.62 1.68
CA LEU A 10 9.38 -1.38 2.74
C LEU A 10 8.72 -0.02 2.53
N SER A 11 7.46 -0.01 2.12
CA SER A 11 6.61 1.18 2.11
C SER A 11 5.78 1.22 3.39
N VAL A 12 5.91 2.30 4.17
CA VAL A 12 5.19 2.43 5.43
C VAL A 12 3.88 3.14 5.23
N ASN A 13 2.78 2.45 5.58
CA ASN A 13 1.44 3.02 5.52
C ASN A 13 1.17 3.84 6.79
N LEU A 14 0.91 5.14 6.62
CA LEU A 14 0.74 6.12 7.71
C LEU A 14 -0.70 6.25 8.23
N ASN A 15 -1.65 5.50 7.69
CA ASN A 15 -3.08 5.66 8.02
C ASN A 15 -3.37 5.58 9.52
N LYS A 16 -2.74 4.66 10.25
CA LYS A 16 -3.00 4.47 11.68
C LYS A 16 -2.47 5.62 12.52
N ILE A 17 -1.35 6.22 12.14
CA ILE A 17 -0.81 7.41 12.81
C ILE A 17 -1.72 8.63 12.57
N ALA A 18 -2.20 8.79 11.34
CA ALA A 18 -3.18 9.82 11.02
C ALA A 18 -4.53 9.62 11.76
N LEU A 19 -4.97 8.36 11.93
CA LEU A 19 -6.16 8.03 12.72
C LEU A 19 -5.99 8.45 14.19
N ILE A 20 -4.83 8.18 14.80
CA ILE A 20 -4.52 8.61 16.17
C ILE A 20 -4.54 10.14 16.25
N ARG A 21 -3.92 10.86 15.31
CA ARG A 21 -3.97 12.31 15.22
C ARG A 21 -5.40 12.84 15.15
N ASN A 22 -6.26 12.23 14.33
CA ASN A 22 -7.64 12.67 14.13
C ASN A 22 -8.56 12.36 15.32
N SER A 23 -8.12 11.56 16.28
CA SER A 23 -8.90 11.25 17.49
C SER A 23 -9.08 12.46 18.43
N ARG A 24 -8.28 13.53 18.25
CA ARG A 24 -8.34 14.77 19.02
C ARG A 24 -8.10 15.99 18.12
N PRO A 25 -8.52 17.20 18.54
CA PRO A 25 -8.14 18.44 17.87
C PRO A 25 -6.60 18.64 17.88
N GLY A 26 -6.09 19.28 16.83
CA GLY A 26 -4.66 19.59 16.70
C GLY A 26 -3.92 18.66 15.73
N ASN A 27 -2.58 18.67 15.78
CA ASN A 27 -1.70 17.90 14.90
C ASN A 27 -0.70 17.03 15.71
N ASN A 28 -1.21 16.25 16.66
CA ASN A 28 -0.37 15.36 17.46
C ASN A 28 -0.95 13.92 17.44
N PRO A 29 -0.17 12.93 16.96
CA PRO A 29 1.21 13.03 16.47
C PRO A 29 1.34 13.83 15.16
N ASP A 30 2.43 14.56 15.00
CA ASP A 30 2.77 15.24 13.75
C ASP A 30 3.14 14.17 12.70
N LEU A 31 2.35 14.12 11.63
CA LEU A 31 2.45 13.07 10.61
C LEU A 31 3.76 13.17 9.81
N LEU A 32 4.20 14.39 9.48
CA LEU A 32 5.44 14.60 8.72
C LEU A 32 6.67 14.28 9.55
N ALA A 33 6.70 14.73 10.80
CA ALA A 33 7.79 14.41 11.72
C ALA A 33 7.89 12.90 11.95
N TYR A 34 6.75 12.20 12.08
CA TYR A 34 6.72 10.76 12.23
C TYR A 34 7.20 10.06 10.95
N ALA A 35 6.72 10.46 9.78
CA ALA A 35 7.16 9.93 8.48
C ALA A 35 8.68 10.08 8.28
N SER A 36 9.22 11.27 8.54
CA SER A 36 10.67 11.53 8.45
C SER A 36 11.47 10.62 9.36
N LYS A 37 10.99 10.36 10.58
CA LYS A 37 11.62 9.43 11.52
C LYS A 37 11.67 8.00 10.98
N LEU A 38 10.58 7.51 10.36
CA LEU A 38 10.52 6.17 9.78
C LEU A 38 11.47 6.03 8.58
N LEU A 39 11.53 7.04 7.72
CA LEU A 39 12.45 7.09 6.58
C LEU A 39 13.91 7.09 7.06
N THR A 40 14.23 7.86 8.09
CA THR A 40 15.57 7.87 8.72
C THR A 40 15.93 6.50 9.31
N ALA A 41 14.94 5.75 9.80
CA ALA A 41 15.14 4.40 10.36
C ALA A 41 15.32 3.31 9.29
N GLY A 42 15.10 3.61 7.99
CA GLY A 42 15.38 2.69 6.88
C GLY A 42 14.20 2.35 5.97
N ALA A 43 13.01 2.92 6.17
CA ALA A 43 11.89 2.73 5.25
C ALA A 43 12.23 3.28 3.85
N ASN A 44 11.80 2.58 2.80
CA ASN A 44 12.10 2.90 1.41
C ASN A 44 11.04 3.77 0.75
N GLY A 45 9.83 3.83 1.31
CA GLY A 45 8.71 4.59 0.78
C GLY A 45 7.64 4.85 1.82
N LEU A 46 6.67 5.66 1.44
CA LEU A 46 5.49 5.97 2.23
C LEU A 46 4.23 5.66 1.44
N THR A 47 3.25 5.09 2.13
CA THR A 47 1.90 4.83 1.60
C THR A 47 0.88 5.56 2.44
N VAL A 48 -0.12 6.15 1.78
CA VAL A 48 -1.27 6.80 2.43
C VAL A 48 -2.56 6.49 1.69
N HIS A 49 -3.69 6.46 2.41
CA HIS A 49 -5.00 6.23 1.83
C HIS A 49 -5.97 7.33 2.24
N PRO A 50 -6.08 8.43 1.48
CA PRO A 50 -7.09 9.45 1.72
C PRO A 50 -8.48 8.93 1.33
N ARG A 51 -9.33 8.69 2.32
CA ARG A 51 -10.73 8.29 2.10
C ARG A 51 -11.65 9.51 2.10
N PRO A 52 -12.82 9.46 1.42
CA PRO A 52 -13.77 10.58 1.41
C PRO A 52 -14.21 11.06 2.81
N ASP A 53 -14.36 10.13 3.76
CA ASP A 53 -14.71 10.45 5.15
C ASP A 53 -13.56 11.02 6.00
N GLN A 54 -12.34 11.05 5.47
CA GLN A 54 -11.13 11.59 6.09
C GLN A 54 -10.87 11.07 7.52
N ARG A 55 -11.29 9.83 7.80
CA ARG A 55 -11.10 9.21 9.13
C ARG A 55 -9.63 9.17 9.57
N HIS A 56 -8.70 9.13 8.64
CA HIS A 56 -7.25 9.12 8.89
C HIS A 56 -6.51 10.16 8.02
N ILE A 57 -6.06 9.80 6.82
CA ILE A 57 -5.35 10.70 5.90
C ILE A 57 -6.32 11.73 5.32
N ARG A 58 -5.91 12.99 5.35
CA ARG A 58 -6.60 14.13 4.74
C ARG A 58 -5.96 14.46 3.39
N PRO A 59 -6.64 15.09 2.43
CA PRO A 59 -6.02 15.51 1.18
C PRO A 59 -4.75 16.34 1.36
N GLU A 60 -4.72 17.23 2.37
CA GLU A 60 -3.56 18.09 2.68
C GLU A 60 -2.33 17.27 3.12
N ASP A 61 -2.54 16.15 3.81
CA ASP A 61 -1.44 15.27 4.21
C ASP A 61 -0.70 14.75 2.98
N CYS A 62 -1.44 14.37 1.91
CA CYS A 62 -0.85 13.90 0.66
C CYS A 62 0.06 14.97 0.03
N TYR A 63 -0.38 16.23 0.02
CA TYR A 63 0.39 17.35 -0.55
C TYR A 63 1.63 17.67 0.28
N GLN A 64 1.49 17.68 1.61
CA GLN A 64 2.59 17.97 2.52
C GLN A 64 3.64 16.85 2.52
N ILE A 65 3.22 15.58 2.52
CA ILE A 65 4.13 14.42 2.39
C ILE A 65 4.89 14.51 1.07
N LYS A 66 4.20 14.80 -0.05
CA LYS A 66 4.88 14.94 -1.35
C LYS A 66 5.93 16.04 -1.32
N GLY A 67 5.62 17.22 -0.79
CA GLY A 67 6.59 18.30 -0.64
C GLY A 67 7.81 17.91 0.18
N MET A 68 7.61 17.24 1.33
CA MET A 68 8.71 16.70 2.15
C MET A 68 9.56 15.69 1.38
N LEU A 69 8.93 14.78 0.62
CA LEU A 69 9.65 13.75 -0.14
C LEU A 69 10.43 14.36 -1.31
N ASP A 70 9.91 15.39 -1.96
CA ASP A 70 10.64 16.11 -3.01
C ASP A 70 11.91 16.77 -2.47
N GLU A 71 11.85 17.40 -1.30
CA GLU A 71 13.00 17.96 -0.64
C GLU A 71 14.05 16.89 -0.27
N LEU A 72 13.59 15.75 0.27
CA LEU A 72 14.48 14.63 0.63
C LEU A 72 15.10 13.98 -0.61
N ASN A 73 14.35 13.83 -1.69
CA ASN A 73 14.82 13.20 -2.93
C ASN A 73 15.73 14.12 -3.74
N HIS A 74 15.63 15.44 -3.59
CA HIS A 74 16.47 16.41 -4.34
C HIS A 74 17.98 16.17 -4.20
N ASN A 75 18.40 15.62 -3.07
CA ASN A 75 19.81 15.37 -2.74
C ASN A 75 20.19 13.88 -2.75
N ARG A 76 19.39 13.02 -3.39
CA ARG A 76 19.64 11.57 -3.46
C ARG A 76 20.04 11.16 -4.87
N ASP A 77 21.22 10.58 -4.99
CA ASP A 77 21.77 10.15 -6.29
C ASP A 77 21.38 8.71 -6.68
N ASP A 78 21.12 7.82 -5.68
CA ASP A 78 21.06 6.37 -5.94
C ASP A 78 19.68 5.72 -5.84
N SER A 79 18.75 6.24 -5.04
CA SER A 79 17.40 5.71 -4.91
C SER A 79 16.44 6.74 -4.38
N ILE A 80 15.34 6.94 -5.07
CA ILE A 80 14.26 7.82 -4.60
C ILE A 80 13.45 7.12 -3.50
N ILE A 81 12.97 7.91 -2.54
CA ILE A 81 11.94 7.49 -1.62
C ILE A 81 10.61 7.57 -2.38
N GLU A 82 9.96 6.43 -2.61
CA GLU A 82 8.71 6.41 -3.36
C GLU A 82 7.50 6.82 -2.49
N PHE A 83 6.55 7.49 -3.14
CA PHE A 83 5.26 7.84 -2.56
C PHE A 83 4.14 7.12 -3.27
N ASN A 84 3.37 6.34 -2.51
CA ASN A 84 2.18 5.63 -2.98
C ASN A 84 0.93 6.24 -2.34
N ILE A 85 -0.08 6.56 -3.16
CA ILE A 85 -1.41 6.97 -2.69
C ILE A 85 -2.41 5.90 -3.09
N GLU A 86 -3.05 5.28 -2.07
CA GLU A 86 -4.12 4.30 -2.25
C GLU A 86 -5.48 5.00 -2.28
N GLY A 87 -6.44 4.45 -3.01
CA GLY A 87 -7.81 4.93 -2.94
C GLY A 87 -8.73 4.37 -4.02
N ASN A 88 -10.02 4.61 -3.82
CA ASN A 88 -11.02 4.27 -4.80
C ASN A 88 -10.97 5.28 -5.96
N PRO A 89 -10.67 4.84 -7.20
CA PRO A 89 -10.57 5.74 -8.36
C PRO A 89 -11.90 6.43 -8.71
N PHE A 90 -13.02 5.88 -8.25
CA PHE A 90 -14.35 6.44 -8.45
C PHE A 90 -14.79 7.41 -7.34
N ALA A 91 -13.96 7.62 -6.30
CA ALA A 91 -14.29 8.54 -5.22
C ALA A 91 -14.28 9.99 -5.72
N GLU A 92 -15.46 10.62 -5.67
CA GLU A 92 -15.71 11.98 -6.11
C GLU A 92 -15.63 12.97 -4.94
N PHE A 93 -15.97 14.24 -5.21
CA PHE A 93 -16.03 15.29 -4.20
C PHE A 93 -16.95 14.90 -3.03
N CYS A 94 -16.45 15.14 -1.82
CA CYS A 94 -17.23 15.00 -0.58
C CYS A 94 -16.99 16.20 0.32
N ALA A 95 -18.07 16.71 0.95
CA ALA A 95 -17.97 17.80 1.90
C ALA A 95 -17.18 17.37 3.16
N ALA A 96 -16.50 18.32 3.77
CA ALA A 96 -15.73 18.07 4.99
C ALA A 96 -16.59 17.41 6.09
N PRO A 97 -16.10 16.36 6.75
CA PRO A 97 -16.85 15.68 7.81
C PRO A 97 -16.89 16.50 9.12
N ARG A 98 -16.05 17.52 9.24
CA ARG A 98 -15.88 18.37 10.41
C ARG A 98 -15.46 19.78 9.99
N ASP A 99 -15.79 20.80 10.78
CA ASP A 99 -15.49 22.21 10.49
C ASP A 99 -13.98 22.53 10.42
N ASP A 100 -13.14 21.72 11.07
CA ASP A 100 -11.68 21.86 11.06
C ASP A 100 -10.99 21.08 9.94
N PHE A 101 -11.76 20.47 9.02
CA PHE A 101 -11.25 19.74 7.84
C PHE A 101 -11.59 20.52 6.56
N ASN A 102 -10.80 20.30 5.51
CA ASN A 102 -11.16 20.74 4.18
C ASN A 102 -12.04 19.68 3.47
N ASN A 103 -12.69 20.09 2.38
CA ASN A 103 -13.45 19.18 1.56
C ASN A 103 -12.52 18.12 0.92
N TYR A 104 -13.03 16.93 0.72
CA TYR A 104 -12.38 15.91 -0.11
C TYR A 104 -12.63 16.24 -1.59
N PRO A 105 -11.60 16.53 -2.40
CA PRO A 105 -11.80 17.03 -3.75
C PRO A 105 -12.12 15.95 -4.79
N GLY A 106 -12.03 14.68 -4.41
CA GLY A 106 -12.03 13.51 -5.29
C GLY A 106 -10.64 12.90 -5.42
N PHE A 107 -10.59 11.56 -5.60
CA PHE A 107 -9.33 10.83 -5.61
C PHE A 107 -8.39 11.27 -6.74
N ILE A 108 -8.92 11.40 -7.95
CA ILE A 108 -8.14 11.83 -9.13
C ILE A 108 -7.59 13.25 -8.95
N GLU A 109 -8.34 14.16 -8.32
CA GLU A 109 -7.88 15.52 -8.04
C GLU A 109 -6.75 15.53 -6.98
N ILE A 110 -6.79 14.61 -6.02
CA ILE A 110 -5.69 14.42 -5.06
C ILE A 110 -4.44 13.96 -5.80
N LEU A 111 -4.54 12.95 -6.69
CA LEU A 111 -3.41 12.48 -7.48
C LEU A 111 -2.84 13.57 -8.39
N ALA A 112 -3.70 14.35 -9.06
CA ALA A 112 -3.28 15.44 -9.93
C ALA A 112 -2.46 16.51 -9.19
N LYS A 113 -2.81 16.79 -7.94
CA LYS A 113 -2.13 17.80 -7.12
C LYS A 113 -0.90 17.24 -6.40
N ALA A 114 -0.97 16.01 -5.88
CA ALA A 114 0.11 15.39 -5.13
C ALA A 114 1.19 14.80 -6.04
N GLN A 115 0.84 14.33 -7.23
CA GLN A 115 1.74 13.68 -8.19
C GLN A 115 2.63 12.60 -7.53
N PRO A 116 2.04 11.55 -6.93
CA PRO A 116 2.81 10.47 -6.32
C PRO A 116 3.55 9.65 -7.39
N ASN A 117 4.53 8.86 -6.98
CA ASN A 117 5.20 7.90 -7.86
C ASN A 117 4.26 6.77 -8.29
N GLN A 118 3.36 6.37 -7.40
CA GLN A 118 2.41 5.28 -7.60
C GLN A 118 1.03 5.65 -7.04
N ALA A 119 0.00 5.20 -7.73
CA ALA A 119 -1.37 5.16 -7.24
C ALA A 119 -1.81 3.70 -7.15
N THR A 120 -2.13 3.21 -5.96
CA THR A 120 -2.74 1.89 -5.77
C THR A 120 -4.26 2.05 -5.75
N LEU A 121 -4.92 1.55 -6.78
CA LEU A 121 -6.37 1.62 -6.90
C LEU A 121 -7.02 0.46 -6.14
N VAL A 122 -7.99 0.79 -5.30
CA VAL A 122 -8.74 -0.16 -4.47
C VAL A 122 -10.24 0.06 -4.63
N PRO A 123 -11.10 -0.99 -4.64
CA PRO A 123 -12.55 -0.84 -4.85
C PRO A 123 -13.31 -0.51 -3.56
N ASP A 124 -12.70 0.22 -2.64
CA ASP A 124 -13.26 0.51 -1.32
C ASP A 124 -14.57 1.31 -1.37
N SER A 125 -15.47 1.01 -0.45
CA SER A 125 -16.64 1.83 -0.13
C SER A 125 -16.45 2.54 1.23
N ASP A 126 -17.21 3.63 1.45
CA ASP A 126 -17.13 4.41 2.70
C ASP A 126 -17.59 3.62 3.93
N SER A 127 -18.40 2.58 3.75
CA SER A 127 -18.89 1.73 4.84
C SER A 127 -17.88 0.72 5.37
N GLN A 128 -16.77 0.50 4.66
CA GLN A 128 -15.75 -0.48 5.06
C GLN A 128 -14.77 0.09 6.07
N LEU A 129 -14.35 -0.74 7.04
CA LEU A 129 -13.32 -0.37 8.02
C LEU A 129 -11.91 -0.35 7.40
N THR A 130 -11.65 -1.24 6.48
CA THR A 130 -10.38 -1.42 5.76
C THR A 130 -10.65 -1.96 4.36
N SER A 131 -9.64 -2.02 3.50
CA SER A 131 -9.72 -2.64 2.18
C SER A 131 -9.73 -4.16 2.34
N ASP A 132 -10.90 -4.76 2.29
CA ASP A 132 -11.13 -6.20 2.57
C ASP A 132 -11.59 -7.00 1.34
N HIS A 133 -11.62 -6.37 0.17
CA HIS A 133 -11.88 -7.02 -1.12
C HIS A 133 -11.14 -6.32 -2.26
N CYS A 134 -10.96 -7.07 -3.35
CA CYS A 134 -10.21 -6.67 -4.53
C CYS A 134 -11.15 -6.34 -5.70
N PHE A 135 -10.58 -5.80 -6.79
CA PHE A 135 -11.33 -5.66 -8.03
C PHE A 135 -11.69 -7.03 -8.61
N ASP A 136 -12.96 -7.18 -9.00
CA ASP A 136 -13.38 -8.25 -9.91
C ASP A 136 -13.42 -7.69 -11.34
N LEU A 137 -12.46 -8.10 -12.16
CA LEU A 137 -12.30 -7.65 -13.54
C LEU A 137 -13.00 -8.59 -14.55
N SER A 138 -13.89 -9.49 -14.09
CA SER A 138 -14.63 -10.39 -14.98
C SER A 138 -15.78 -9.70 -15.73
N GLY A 139 -16.24 -8.56 -15.23
CA GLY A 139 -17.32 -7.75 -15.77
C GLY A 139 -16.86 -6.63 -16.71
N GLU A 140 -17.65 -5.57 -16.76
CA GLU A 140 -17.38 -4.34 -17.52
C GLU A 140 -16.27 -3.51 -16.84
N THR A 141 -15.20 -3.20 -17.56
CA THR A 141 -14.00 -2.52 -17.06
C THR A 141 -13.73 -1.16 -17.68
N THR A 142 -14.49 -0.75 -18.70
CA THR A 142 -14.24 0.48 -19.49
C THR A 142 -14.09 1.74 -18.61
N ALA A 143 -14.90 1.89 -17.57
CA ALA A 143 -14.80 3.04 -16.68
C ALA A 143 -13.47 3.04 -15.89
N LEU A 144 -13.03 1.86 -15.42
CA LEU A 144 -11.76 1.72 -14.71
C LEU A 144 -10.57 1.95 -15.67
N GLU A 145 -10.64 1.44 -16.90
CA GLU A 145 -9.61 1.67 -17.94
C GLU A 145 -9.42 3.16 -18.22
N GLN A 146 -10.53 3.91 -18.34
CA GLN A 146 -10.46 5.37 -18.54
C GLN A 146 -9.79 6.09 -17.35
N LEU A 147 -10.07 5.66 -16.12
CA LEU A 147 -9.43 6.23 -14.93
C LEU A 147 -7.95 5.85 -14.86
N ILE A 148 -7.56 4.61 -15.18
CA ILE A 148 -6.16 4.19 -15.29
C ILE A 148 -5.42 5.06 -16.31
N ALA A 149 -5.99 5.25 -17.51
CA ALA A 149 -5.41 6.12 -18.52
C ALA A 149 -5.25 7.57 -18.03
N LYS A 150 -6.22 8.09 -17.26
CA LYS A 150 -6.13 9.42 -16.65
C LYS A 150 -5.02 9.50 -15.61
N VAL A 151 -4.85 8.47 -14.77
CA VAL A 151 -3.75 8.40 -13.77
C VAL A 151 -2.40 8.37 -14.47
N HIS A 152 -2.24 7.62 -15.56
CA HIS A 152 -1.02 7.62 -16.37
C HIS A 152 -0.70 9.02 -16.96
N GLN A 153 -1.71 9.76 -17.41
CA GLN A 153 -1.53 11.14 -17.90
C GLN A 153 -1.00 12.09 -16.81
N LEU A 154 -1.23 11.78 -15.54
CA LEU A 154 -0.67 12.50 -14.40
C LEU A 154 0.79 12.09 -14.09
N GLY A 155 1.36 11.13 -14.83
CA GLY A 155 2.71 10.62 -14.61
C GLY A 155 2.83 9.61 -13.46
N CYS A 156 1.71 9.08 -12.97
CA CYS A 156 1.68 8.12 -11.87
C CYS A 156 1.67 6.68 -12.41
N ARG A 157 2.48 5.80 -11.82
CA ARG A 157 2.39 4.35 -12.01
C ARG A 157 1.11 3.82 -11.36
N VAL A 158 0.40 2.93 -12.04
CA VAL A 158 -0.84 2.34 -11.52
C VAL A 158 -0.60 0.94 -10.98
N SER A 159 -0.95 0.73 -9.71
CA SER A 159 -1.04 -0.58 -9.08
C SER A 159 -2.50 -0.92 -8.79
N LEU A 160 -2.94 -2.14 -9.05
CA LEU A 160 -4.29 -2.60 -8.71
C LEU A 160 -4.25 -3.55 -7.52
N PHE A 161 -5.13 -3.33 -6.55
CA PHE A 161 -5.31 -4.22 -5.41
C PHE A 161 -6.07 -5.48 -5.85
N MET A 162 -5.41 -6.65 -5.81
CA MET A 162 -5.86 -7.86 -6.48
C MET A 162 -5.76 -9.09 -5.59
N ASP A 163 -6.76 -9.97 -5.72
CA ASP A 163 -6.64 -11.34 -5.21
C ASP A 163 -5.55 -12.13 -5.97
N PRO A 164 -4.93 -13.14 -5.35
CA PRO A 164 -3.90 -13.96 -5.98
C PRO A 164 -4.50 -14.97 -7.00
N ASP A 165 -5.24 -14.45 -7.97
CA ASP A 165 -5.86 -15.17 -9.07
C ASP A 165 -5.17 -14.83 -10.40
N PRO A 166 -4.49 -15.80 -11.06
CA PRO A 166 -3.75 -15.57 -12.31
C PRO A 166 -4.61 -15.03 -13.46
N GLU A 167 -5.90 -15.36 -13.53
CA GLU A 167 -6.79 -14.84 -14.58
C GLU A 167 -7.16 -13.38 -14.32
N GLN A 168 -7.45 -13.02 -13.07
CA GLN A 168 -7.70 -11.62 -12.68
C GLN A 168 -6.45 -10.75 -12.92
N ILE A 169 -5.25 -11.29 -12.66
CA ILE A 169 -3.98 -10.60 -12.92
C ILE A 169 -3.75 -10.39 -14.43
N ARG A 170 -4.10 -11.36 -15.27
CA ARG A 170 -4.06 -11.18 -16.72
C ARG A 170 -4.96 -10.02 -17.15
N ARG A 171 -6.18 -9.96 -16.62
CA ARG A 171 -7.14 -8.87 -16.89
C ARG A 171 -6.63 -7.52 -16.39
N ALA A 172 -5.97 -7.47 -15.24
CA ALA A 172 -5.33 -6.26 -14.74
C ALA A 172 -4.31 -5.70 -15.75
N LYS A 173 -3.53 -6.58 -16.40
CA LYS A 173 -2.62 -6.17 -17.49
C LYS A 173 -3.38 -5.65 -18.71
N ASP A 174 -4.45 -6.33 -19.10
CA ASP A 174 -5.24 -5.96 -20.30
C ASP A 174 -5.84 -4.56 -20.16
N ILE A 175 -6.24 -4.15 -18.95
CA ILE A 175 -6.80 -2.81 -18.66
C ILE A 175 -5.75 -1.74 -18.35
N GLY A 176 -4.46 -2.07 -18.44
CA GLY A 176 -3.37 -1.10 -18.39
C GLY A 176 -2.67 -0.94 -17.05
N ALA A 177 -2.82 -1.84 -16.08
CA ALA A 177 -2.04 -1.78 -14.85
C ALA A 177 -0.53 -1.93 -15.13
N ASP A 178 0.30 -1.26 -14.33
CA ASP A 178 1.76 -1.41 -14.32
C ASP A 178 2.22 -2.40 -13.26
N ARG A 179 1.50 -2.42 -12.14
CA ARG A 179 1.73 -3.31 -11.00
C ARG A 179 0.42 -3.89 -10.49
N ILE A 180 0.55 -4.93 -9.71
CA ILE A 180 -0.50 -5.43 -8.82
C ILE A 180 -0.01 -5.34 -7.38
N GLU A 181 -0.94 -5.12 -6.46
CA GLU A 181 -0.72 -5.32 -5.03
C GLU A 181 -1.56 -6.52 -4.57
N LEU A 182 -0.88 -7.60 -4.23
CA LEU A 182 -1.53 -8.84 -3.79
C LEU A 182 -2.12 -8.68 -2.39
N TYR A 183 -3.41 -8.97 -2.25
CA TYR A 183 -4.12 -8.96 -0.97
C TYR A 183 -3.68 -10.13 -0.09
N THR A 184 -3.08 -9.83 1.05
CA THR A 184 -2.48 -10.82 1.94
C THR A 184 -3.29 -11.15 3.19
N GLY A 185 -4.49 -10.56 3.37
CA GLY A 185 -5.35 -10.81 4.53
C GLY A 185 -5.62 -12.31 4.79
N PRO A 186 -6.17 -13.07 3.83
CA PRO A 186 -6.43 -14.50 4.02
C PRO A 186 -5.17 -15.32 4.34
N TYR A 187 -4.01 -14.94 3.78
CA TYR A 187 -2.72 -15.56 4.13
C TYR A 187 -2.32 -15.26 5.57
N ALA A 188 -2.48 -14.02 6.03
CA ALA A 188 -2.14 -13.60 7.39
C ALA A 188 -3.02 -14.28 8.43
N ASP A 189 -4.32 -14.42 8.15
CA ASP A 189 -5.27 -15.15 8.99
C ASP A 189 -4.89 -16.63 9.12
N ALA A 190 -4.64 -17.30 7.98
CA ALA A 190 -4.22 -18.69 7.95
C ALA A 190 -2.86 -18.90 8.67
N PHE A 191 -1.96 -17.93 8.59
CA PHE A 191 -0.70 -17.98 9.32
C PHE A 191 -0.92 -17.93 10.84
N THR A 192 -1.82 -17.06 11.30
CA THR A 192 -2.21 -16.97 12.72
C THR A 192 -2.86 -18.27 13.20
N GLU A 193 -3.76 -18.86 12.40
CA GLU A 193 -4.36 -20.17 12.71
C GLU A 193 -3.30 -21.28 12.78
N ALA A 194 -2.30 -21.25 11.90
CA ALA A 194 -1.21 -22.24 11.92
C ALA A 194 -0.35 -22.14 13.18
N LEU A 195 -0.10 -20.95 13.69
CA LEU A 195 0.61 -20.77 14.98
C LEU A 195 -0.15 -21.38 16.15
N LEU A 196 -1.49 -21.32 16.11
CA LEU A 196 -2.34 -21.85 17.20
C LEU A 196 -2.55 -23.36 17.09
N SER A 197 -2.73 -23.88 15.87
CA SER A 197 -3.08 -25.29 15.61
C SER A 197 -1.86 -26.19 15.37
N GLY A 198 -0.71 -25.61 15.02
CA GLY A 198 0.49 -26.35 14.58
C GLY A 198 0.39 -26.90 13.16
N SER A 199 -0.69 -26.60 12.39
CA SER A 199 -0.89 -27.10 11.03
C SER A 199 -0.64 -26.01 9.99
N THR A 200 0.36 -26.18 9.12
CA THR A 200 0.73 -25.21 8.08
C THR A 200 0.04 -25.44 6.73
N SER A 201 -0.71 -26.52 6.57
CA SER A 201 -1.26 -26.93 5.26
C SER A 201 -2.13 -25.87 4.58
N HIS A 202 -2.88 -25.08 5.36
CA HIS A 202 -3.71 -24.01 4.84
C HIS A 202 -2.87 -22.80 4.39
N VAL A 203 -1.97 -22.33 5.23
CA VAL A 203 -1.08 -21.21 4.90
C VAL A 203 -0.18 -21.56 3.70
N ASP A 204 0.36 -22.79 3.63
CA ASP A 204 1.18 -23.23 2.50
C ASP A 204 0.39 -23.26 1.18
N ARG A 205 -0.88 -23.64 1.22
CA ARG A 205 -1.76 -23.61 0.05
C ARG A 205 -1.99 -22.18 -0.43
N LEU A 206 -2.31 -21.25 0.47
CA LEU A 206 -2.51 -19.84 0.13
C LEU A 206 -1.21 -19.20 -0.37
N PHE A 207 -0.08 -19.46 0.27
CA PHE A 207 1.20 -18.97 -0.22
C PHE A 207 1.51 -19.45 -1.63
N LYS A 208 1.21 -20.73 -1.96
CA LYS A 208 1.36 -21.25 -3.34
C LYS A 208 0.43 -20.54 -4.34
N GLN A 209 -0.75 -20.06 -3.93
CA GLN A 209 -1.59 -19.24 -4.80
C GLN A 209 -0.91 -17.90 -5.10
N HIS A 210 -0.36 -17.23 -4.10
CA HIS A 210 0.41 -15.99 -4.29
C HIS A 210 1.63 -16.22 -5.19
N VAL A 211 2.35 -17.34 -5.05
CA VAL A 211 3.47 -17.68 -5.94
C VAL A 211 3.03 -17.78 -7.41
N ARG A 212 1.93 -18.49 -7.69
CA ARG A 212 1.38 -18.59 -9.05
C ARG A 212 0.96 -17.24 -9.63
N ALA A 213 0.36 -16.41 -8.79
CA ALA A 213 -0.05 -15.05 -9.14
C ALA A 213 1.16 -14.18 -9.48
N ALA A 214 2.21 -14.21 -8.66
CA ALA A 214 3.44 -13.46 -8.89
C ALA A 214 4.18 -13.92 -10.16
N GLU A 215 4.26 -15.23 -10.40
CA GLU A 215 4.83 -15.79 -11.64
C GLU A 215 4.03 -15.40 -12.89
N GLN A 216 2.70 -15.29 -12.76
CA GLN A 216 1.85 -14.79 -13.85
C GLN A 216 2.06 -13.30 -14.11
N ALA A 217 2.14 -12.49 -13.06
CA ALA A 217 2.41 -11.07 -13.15
C ALA A 217 3.75 -10.81 -13.87
N GLU A 218 4.80 -11.50 -13.47
CA GLU A 218 6.13 -11.39 -14.10
C GLU A 218 6.10 -11.72 -15.60
N LYS A 219 5.44 -12.83 -15.99
CA LYS A 219 5.29 -13.20 -17.41
C LYS A 219 4.58 -12.13 -18.25
N LEU A 220 3.70 -11.35 -17.62
CA LEU A 220 2.96 -10.26 -18.25
C LEU A 220 3.70 -8.91 -18.17
N GLY A 221 4.85 -8.86 -17.52
CA GLY A 221 5.59 -7.62 -17.29
C GLY A 221 4.90 -6.67 -16.31
N LEU A 222 4.15 -7.21 -15.34
CA LEU A 222 3.59 -6.47 -14.21
C LEU A 222 4.55 -6.55 -13.02
N GLY A 223 4.77 -5.43 -12.33
CA GLY A 223 5.42 -5.45 -11.03
C GLY A 223 4.51 -6.06 -9.96
N VAL A 224 5.12 -6.67 -8.93
CA VAL A 224 4.40 -7.32 -7.84
C VAL A 224 4.69 -6.59 -6.53
N ASN A 225 3.65 -6.01 -5.95
CA ASN A 225 3.62 -5.50 -4.58
C ASN A 225 2.72 -6.40 -3.74
N ALA A 226 2.78 -6.27 -2.43
CA ALA A 226 1.87 -6.95 -1.52
C ALA A 226 1.58 -6.09 -0.29
N GLY A 227 0.38 -6.21 0.23
CA GLY A 227 -0.06 -5.45 1.40
C GLY A 227 -1.23 -6.07 2.10
N HIS A 228 -1.53 -5.53 3.28
CA HIS A 228 -2.54 -5.93 4.23
C HIS A 228 -2.13 -7.07 5.19
N ASP A 229 -2.13 -6.78 6.48
CA ASP A 229 -1.89 -7.71 7.61
C ASP A 229 -0.55 -8.49 7.61
N LEU A 230 0.42 -8.06 6.77
CA LEU A 230 1.80 -8.53 6.93
C LEU A 230 2.41 -7.96 8.22
N ASN A 231 3.14 -8.83 8.95
CA ASN A 231 3.74 -8.52 10.24
C ASN A 231 5.09 -9.24 10.41
N LEU A 232 5.81 -8.98 11.50
CA LEU A 232 7.13 -9.58 11.75
C LEU A 232 7.13 -11.12 11.78
N GLN A 233 6.00 -11.76 12.06
CA GLN A 233 5.91 -13.23 12.16
C GLN A 233 5.71 -13.85 10.76
N ASN A 234 4.77 -13.34 9.96
CA ASN A 234 4.40 -13.94 8.68
C ASN A 234 5.26 -13.46 7.50
N LEU A 235 5.93 -12.31 7.63
CA LEU A 235 6.74 -11.71 6.57
C LEU A 235 7.97 -12.56 6.20
N SER A 236 8.56 -13.30 7.16
CA SER A 236 9.72 -14.16 6.91
C SER A 236 9.44 -15.26 5.87
N GLN A 237 8.22 -15.80 5.83
CA GLN A 237 7.78 -16.70 4.77
C GLN A 237 7.41 -15.91 3.51
N TYR A 238 6.67 -14.80 3.67
CA TYR A 238 6.13 -14.05 2.53
C TYR A 238 7.21 -13.39 1.67
N ARG A 239 8.34 -12.95 2.26
CA ARG A 239 9.49 -12.43 1.51
C ARG A 239 10.06 -13.41 0.47
N GLN A 240 9.71 -14.70 0.58
CA GLN A 240 10.14 -15.71 -0.39
C GLN A 240 9.28 -15.72 -1.67
N LEU A 241 8.26 -14.86 -1.75
CA LEU A 241 7.45 -14.69 -2.94
C LEU A 241 8.37 -14.26 -4.10
N PRO A 242 8.35 -14.95 -5.26
CA PRO A 242 9.15 -14.54 -6.40
C PRO A 242 8.67 -13.18 -6.93
N HIS A 243 9.61 -12.39 -7.46
CA HIS A 243 9.34 -11.10 -8.11
C HIS A 243 8.68 -10.03 -7.21
N LEU A 244 8.64 -10.23 -5.88
CA LEU A 244 8.12 -9.24 -4.95
C LEU A 244 9.04 -8.01 -4.91
N LEU A 245 8.51 -6.84 -5.24
CA LEU A 245 9.24 -5.58 -5.31
C LEU A 245 9.07 -4.74 -4.05
N GLU A 246 7.87 -4.76 -3.46
CA GLU A 246 7.49 -3.87 -2.37
C GLU A 246 6.45 -4.52 -1.46
N VAL A 247 6.54 -4.23 -0.18
CA VAL A 247 5.47 -4.50 0.78
C VAL A 247 4.98 -3.21 1.42
N SER A 248 3.65 -3.02 1.50
CA SER A 248 3.00 -1.91 2.20
C SER A 248 2.48 -2.38 3.55
N ILE A 249 3.07 -1.86 4.65
CA ILE A 249 2.73 -2.31 6.00
C ILE A 249 2.32 -1.12 6.88
N GLY A 250 1.13 -1.19 7.48
CA GLY A 250 0.57 -0.11 8.29
C GLY A 250 0.17 -0.55 9.69
N HIS A 251 -0.88 -1.35 9.81
CA HIS A 251 -1.47 -1.70 11.10
C HIS A 251 -0.50 -2.45 12.00
N ALA A 252 0.08 -3.54 11.53
CA ALA A 252 1.03 -4.33 12.30
C ALA A 252 2.28 -3.53 12.69
N LEU A 253 2.85 -2.77 11.73
CA LEU A 253 4.00 -1.91 12.01
C LEU A 253 3.70 -0.86 13.08
N THR A 254 2.47 -0.33 13.12
CA THR A 254 2.06 0.62 14.16
C THR A 254 2.00 -0.07 15.54
N ILE A 255 1.46 -1.28 15.63
CA ILE A 255 1.43 -2.07 16.87
C ILE A 255 2.86 -2.40 17.33
N ASP A 256 3.71 -2.92 16.44
CA ASP A 256 5.10 -3.21 16.75
C ASP A 256 5.87 -1.95 17.18
N SER A 257 5.50 -0.79 16.61
CA SER A 257 6.08 0.51 17.03
C SER A 257 5.68 0.94 18.44
N LEU A 258 4.49 0.56 18.91
CA LEU A 258 4.07 0.80 20.30
C LEU A 258 4.84 -0.07 21.29
N GLU A 259 5.20 -1.30 20.89
CA GLU A 259 5.92 -2.25 21.74
C GLU A 259 7.42 -2.03 21.73
N LEU A 260 8.02 -1.82 20.54
CA LEU A 260 9.47 -1.79 20.34
C LEU A 260 10.05 -0.38 20.26
N GLY A 261 9.20 0.60 19.97
CA GLY A 261 9.58 1.90 19.45
C GLY A 261 9.76 1.87 17.91
N SER A 262 9.35 2.94 17.23
CA SER A 262 9.23 2.98 15.77
C SER A 262 10.54 2.68 15.03
N GLU A 263 11.68 3.17 15.51
CA GLU A 263 12.99 2.92 14.87
C GLU A 263 13.38 1.44 14.90
N LYS A 264 13.16 0.76 16.04
CA LYS A 264 13.44 -0.66 16.16
C LYS A 264 12.47 -1.52 15.35
N ALA A 265 11.19 -1.11 15.29
CA ALA A 265 10.21 -1.80 14.47
C ALA A 265 10.61 -1.73 12.98
N ILE A 266 10.90 -0.54 12.45
CA ILE A 266 11.36 -0.39 11.05
C ILE A 266 12.59 -1.26 10.78
N LYS A 267 13.58 -1.21 11.67
CA LYS A 267 14.78 -2.02 11.49
C LYS A 267 14.48 -3.52 11.46
N ALA A 268 13.60 -4.01 12.33
CA ALA A 268 13.19 -5.42 12.34
C ALA A 268 12.52 -5.84 11.01
N TYR A 269 11.66 -4.98 10.43
CA TYR A 269 11.07 -5.22 9.12
C TYR A 269 12.12 -5.22 8.00
N CYS A 270 13.02 -4.23 7.98
CA CYS A 270 14.12 -4.16 7.02
C CYS A 270 15.05 -5.39 7.11
N ASP A 271 15.41 -5.82 8.32
CA ASP A 271 16.26 -7.00 8.55
C ASP A 271 15.60 -8.30 8.00
N ILE A 272 14.28 -8.37 7.93
CA ILE A 272 13.57 -9.48 7.28
C ILE A 272 13.60 -9.32 5.75
N LEU A 273 13.46 -8.13 5.20
CA LEU A 273 13.29 -7.89 3.76
C LEU A 273 14.61 -7.90 2.98
N HIS A 274 15.73 -7.64 3.64
CA HIS A 274 17.08 -7.62 3.07
C HIS A 274 17.86 -8.88 3.41
#